data_c49e3de8b88069d5413b0a8446b259d9
#
_entry.id   c49e3de8b88069d5413b0a8446b259d9
#
_cell.length_a   1.000
_cell.length_b   1.000
_cell.length_c   1.000
_cell.angle_alpha   90.00
_cell.angle_beta   90.00
_cell.angle_gamma   90.00
#
_symmetry.space_group_name_H-M   'P 1'
#
loop_
_entity.id
_entity.type
_entity.pdbx_description
1 polymer ?
#
loop_
_entity_poly.entity_id
_entity_poly.type
_entity_poly.pdbx_seq_one_letter_code
_entity_poly.pdbx_strand_id
1 'polypeptide(L)'
;MSLIGAGIFLYIVFHSSDTTDKISMKTVRILYGTFTGMAIVAALILLFLRRPPYEKKKMNQSYGELLGSTFRMLITQEMLLLAVVFAYTGIEQSYWTGIYPTCISFTQQLGNHTNSYLALNSVASGLGQMIAGLIIGILGDHIRRIGREKIVLLGTIVHLACFVLSYMNFPSRASIEKTDSSGHLWTPNLPVTYTIGFLLGFGDACWNTQIYSLLCDAFSHKSSQTFAIFKFWQCGLSSAAFFYSPYLELQWYLLILIIFSVFAAASFVLFEQFWLKPYKRKVAPMQNKGTELPSSPPSYSSCASGSFSEHIKEAASYKRVTIFQMDRWDSQLLNQDFLTCMNSYFALLFPSPISN
;
A
#
# COMPACT_ATOMS: atom_id res chain seq x y z
N MET A 1 5.36 -14.50 -6.61
CA MET A 1 5.75 -15.39 -7.73
C MET A 1 6.42 -14.64 -8.88
N SER A 2 5.84 -13.57 -9.43
CA SER A 2 6.45 -12.81 -10.55
C SER A 2 7.82 -12.23 -10.24
N LEU A 3 8.01 -11.68 -9.04
CA LEU A 3 9.29 -11.09 -8.62
C LEU A 3 10.41 -12.13 -8.50
N ILE A 4 10.10 -13.32 -7.99
CA ILE A 4 11.05 -14.44 -7.92
C ILE A 4 11.44 -14.89 -9.33
N GLY A 5 10.45 -15.10 -10.20
CA GLY A 5 10.69 -15.50 -11.59
C GLY A 5 11.52 -14.47 -12.36
N ALA A 6 11.19 -13.18 -12.21
CA ALA A 6 11.97 -12.10 -12.82
C ALA A 6 13.40 -12.04 -12.25
N GLY A 7 13.57 -12.20 -10.93
CA GLY A 7 14.88 -12.20 -10.29
C GLY A 7 15.76 -13.37 -10.74
N ILE A 8 15.21 -14.59 -10.83
CA ILE A 8 15.91 -15.76 -11.35
C ILE A 8 16.31 -15.55 -12.81
N PHE A 9 15.38 -15.06 -13.63
CA PHE A 9 15.67 -14.76 -15.03
C PHE A 9 16.81 -13.73 -15.19
N LEU A 10 16.75 -12.63 -14.42
CA LEU A 10 17.79 -11.61 -14.39
C LEU A 10 19.13 -12.20 -13.95
N TYR A 11 19.13 -13.03 -12.91
CA TYR A 11 20.34 -13.68 -12.44
C TYR A 11 20.99 -14.56 -13.51
N ILE A 12 20.19 -15.40 -14.20
CA ILE A 12 20.68 -16.27 -15.27
C ILE A 12 21.27 -15.41 -16.43
N VAL A 13 20.56 -14.35 -16.82
CA VAL A 13 20.98 -13.46 -17.91
C VAL A 13 22.27 -12.72 -17.55
N PHE A 14 22.42 -12.24 -16.32
CA PHE A 14 23.60 -11.52 -15.89
C PHE A 14 24.80 -12.43 -15.59
N HIS A 15 24.52 -13.63 -15.09
CA HIS A 15 25.58 -14.60 -14.83
C HIS A 15 26.14 -15.23 -16.12
N SER A 16 25.32 -15.33 -17.16
CA SER A 16 25.73 -15.82 -18.49
C SER A 16 26.45 -14.79 -19.34
N SER A 17 26.39 -13.50 -19.02
CA SER A 17 27.11 -12.45 -19.73
C SER A 17 28.41 -12.12 -18.99
N ASP A 18 29.54 -12.50 -19.62
CA ASP A 18 30.88 -12.30 -19.09
C ASP A 18 31.14 -10.86 -18.57
N THR A 19 31.55 -10.81 -17.36
CA THR A 19 32.48 -9.97 -16.55
C THR A 19 32.91 -8.58 -17.01
N THR A 20 32.13 -7.82 -17.75
CA THR A 20 32.40 -6.41 -17.95
C THR A 20 31.29 -5.56 -17.34
N ASP A 21 31.67 -4.51 -16.61
CA ASP A 21 30.80 -3.51 -15.96
C ASP A 21 29.73 -2.87 -16.90
N LYS A 22 29.77 -3.17 -18.18
CA LYS A 22 28.82 -2.67 -19.18
C LYS A 22 27.88 -3.79 -19.61
N ILE A 23 26.59 -3.60 -19.30
CA ILE A 23 25.54 -4.48 -19.79
C ILE A 23 25.59 -4.53 -21.32
N SER A 24 25.82 -5.72 -21.91
CA SER A 24 25.85 -5.88 -23.35
C SER A 24 24.53 -5.47 -23.98
N MET A 25 24.57 -4.81 -25.14
CA MET A 25 23.35 -4.47 -25.90
C MET A 25 22.52 -5.71 -26.30
N LYS A 26 23.13 -6.88 -26.37
CA LYS A 26 22.41 -8.15 -26.54
C LYS A 26 21.58 -8.48 -25.32
N THR A 27 22.16 -8.36 -24.12
CA THR A 27 21.48 -8.57 -22.82
C THR A 27 20.30 -7.63 -22.66
N VAL A 28 20.49 -6.33 -22.99
CA VAL A 28 19.42 -5.33 -22.96
C VAL A 28 18.26 -5.71 -23.89
N ARG A 29 18.54 -6.12 -25.13
CA ARG A 29 17.51 -6.54 -26.09
C ARG A 29 16.76 -7.79 -25.64
N ILE A 30 17.45 -8.80 -25.10
CA ILE A 30 16.82 -10.00 -24.55
C ILE A 30 15.90 -9.62 -23.39
N LEU A 31 16.37 -8.79 -22.48
CA LEU A 31 15.62 -8.37 -21.30
C LEU A 31 14.33 -7.63 -21.69
N TYR A 32 14.46 -6.56 -22.47
CA TYR A 32 13.29 -5.78 -22.92
C TYR A 32 12.37 -6.61 -23.81
N GLY A 33 12.91 -7.43 -24.70
CA GLY A 33 12.12 -8.32 -25.56
C GLY A 33 11.28 -9.32 -24.76
N THR A 34 11.87 -9.93 -23.74
CA THR A 34 11.16 -10.88 -22.86
C THR A 34 10.05 -10.20 -22.06
N PHE A 35 10.33 -9.04 -21.43
CA PHE A 35 9.31 -8.31 -20.68
C PHE A 35 8.19 -7.80 -21.59
N THR A 36 8.52 -7.30 -22.77
CA THR A 36 7.52 -6.89 -23.77
C THR A 36 6.67 -8.07 -24.21
N GLY A 37 7.27 -9.22 -24.49
CA GLY A 37 6.56 -10.46 -24.83
C GLY A 37 5.59 -10.89 -23.73
N MET A 38 6.04 -10.90 -22.48
CA MET A 38 5.17 -11.20 -21.32
C MET A 38 4.02 -10.20 -21.17
N ALA A 39 4.28 -8.91 -21.37
CA ALA A 39 3.23 -7.88 -21.32
C ALA A 39 2.18 -8.08 -22.41
N ILE A 40 2.59 -8.42 -23.64
CA ILE A 40 1.68 -8.75 -24.75
C ILE A 40 0.82 -9.98 -24.41
N VAL A 41 1.44 -11.05 -23.90
CA VAL A 41 0.71 -12.27 -23.49
C VAL A 41 -0.30 -11.93 -22.39
N ALA A 42 0.09 -11.16 -21.37
CA ALA A 42 -0.81 -10.73 -20.30
C ALA A 42 -1.98 -9.89 -20.86
N ALA A 43 -1.71 -8.96 -21.77
CA ALA A 43 -2.76 -8.16 -22.43
C ALA A 43 -3.73 -9.03 -23.24
N LEU A 44 -3.21 -10.02 -23.97
CA LEU A 44 -4.04 -10.97 -24.71
C LEU A 44 -4.93 -11.79 -23.77
N ILE A 45 -4.39 -12.30 -22.66
CA ILE A 45 -5.17 -13.04 -21.65
C ILE A 45 -6.31 -12.15 -21.11
N LEU A 46 -6.04 -10.87 -20.80
CA LEU A 46 -7.06 -9.93 -20.34
C LEU A 46 -8.17 -9.69 -21.36
N LEU A 47 -7.86 -9.68 -22.67
CA LEU A 47 -8.85 -9.54 -23.72
C LEU A 47 -9.80 -10.74 -23.80
N PHE A 48 -9.31 -11.95 -23.46
CA PHE A 48 -10.12 -13.18 -23.45
C PHE A 48 -10.90 -13.38 -22.15
N LEU A 49 -10.64 -12.60 -21.09
CA LEU A 49 -11.40 -12.69 -19.84
C LEU A 49 -12.85 -12.22 -20.07
N ARG A 50 -13.79 -13.13 -19.86
CA ARG A 50 -15.22 -12.81 -19.91
C ARG A 50 -15.59 -11.93 -18.71
N ARG A 51 -16.34 -10.87 -18.98
CA ARG A 51 -16.90 -10.02 -17.90
C ARG A 51 -17.82 -10.87 -17.01
N PRO A 52 -17.67 -10.81 -15.69
CA PRO A 52 -18.55 -11.55 -14.78
C PRO A 52 -20.01 -11.08 -14.96
N PRO A 53 -20.99 -12.01 -14.93
CA PRO A 53 -22.40 -11.70 -15.21
C PRO A 53 -23.01 -10.66 -14.24
N TYR A 54 -22.40 -10.43 -13.09
CA TYR A 54 -22.85 -9.47 -12.09
C TYR A 54 -22.65 -7.99 -12.51
N GLU A 55 -21.68 -7.69 -13.37
CA GLU A 55 -21.43 -6.31 -13.82
C GLU A 55 -22.46 -5.76 -14.80
N LYS A 56 -23.25 -6.60 -15.46
CA LYS A 56 -24.25 -6.15 -16.44
C LYS A 56 -25.33 -5.24 -15.83
N LYS A 57 -25.55 -5.28 -14.51
CA LYS A 57 -26.60 -4.52 -13.82
C LYS A 57 -26.16 -3.13 -13.34
N LYS A 58 -24.86 -2.82 -13.33
CA LYS A 58 -24.30 -1.55 -12.79
C LYS A 58 -23.84 -0.54 -13.84
N MET A 59 -23.89 -0.85 -15.12
CA MET A 59 -23.32 -0.01 -16.19
C MET A 59 -24.18 1.17 -16.66
N ASN A 60 -25.14 1.63 -15.86
CA ASN A 60 -25.92 2.83 -16.21
C ASN A 60 -25.39 4.14 -15.56
N GLN A 61 -24.24 4.11 -14.88
CA GLN A 61 -23.61 5.33 -14.39
C GLN A 61 -22.69 5.93 -15.46
N SER A 62 -22.88 7.22 -15.72
CA SER A 62 -21.97 7.97 -16.59
C SER A 62 -20.55 7.95 -16.01
N TYR A 63 -19.51 7.87 -16.87
CA TYR A 63 -18.11 7.96 -16.44
C TYR A 63 -17.83 9.23 -15.62
N GLY A 64 -18.49 10.36 -15.95
CA GLY A 64 -18.39 11.61 -15.19
C GLY A 64 -18.96 11.51 -13.77
N GLU A 65 -20.08 10.80 -13.59
CA GLU A 65 -20.67 10.57 -12.27
C GLU A 65 -19.78 9.64 -11.42
N LEU A 66 -19.18 8.62 -12.06
CA LEU A 66 -18.27 7.71 -11.39
C LEU A 66 -17.02 8.46 -10.90
N LEU A 67 -16.40 9.28 -11.75
CA LEU A 67 -15.28 10.13 -11.39
C LEU A 67 -15.66 11.11 -10.29
N GLY A 68 -16.78 11.83 -10.43
CA GLY A 68 -17.25 12.77 -9.41
C GLY A 68 -17.53 12.12 -8.06
N SER A 69 -18.07 10.90 -8.04
CA SER A 69 -18.28 10.15 -6.80
C SER A 69 -16.96 9.67 -6.16
N THR A 70 -15.97 9.33 -6.98
CA THR A 70 -14.62 8.95 -6.52
C THR A 70 -13.91 10.15 -5.88
N PHE A 71 -13.98 11.34 -6.52
CA PHE A 71 -13.39 12.56 -5.94
C PHE A 71 -14.08 12.97 -4.63
N ARG A 72 -15.40 12.85 -4.53
CA ARG A 72 -16.09 13.11 -3.25
C ARG A 72 -15.67 12.14 -2.17
N MET A 73 -15.47 10.89 -2.52
CA MET A 73 -15.01 9.86 -1.58
C MET A 73 -13.58 10.12 -1.09
N LEU A 74 -12.70 10.64 -1.95
CA LEU A 74 -11.31 10.98 -1.61
C LEU A 74 -11.22 12.01 -0.47
N ILE A 75 -12.23 12.90 -0.34
CA ILE A 75 -12.26 13.98 0.67
C ILE A 75 -12.99 13.54 1.96
N THR A 76 -13.52 12.31 2.02
CA THR A 76 -14.17 11.83 3.25
C THR A 76 -13.16 11.63 4.37
N GLN A 77 -13.58 11.83 5.62
CA GLN A 77 -12.70 11.71 6.79
C GLN A 77 -12.05 10.33 6.86
N GLU A 78 -12.80 9.28 6.53
CA GLU A 78 -12.30 7.90 6.49
C GLU A 78 -11.17 7.72 5.48
N MET A 79 -11.35 8.29 4.27
CA MET A 79 -10.34 8.21 3.22
C MET A 79 -9.12 9.07 3.53
N LEU A 80 -9.30 10.24 4.16
CA LEU A 80 -8.19 11.08 4.60
C LEU A 80 -7.35 10.39 5.68
N LEU A 81 -7.98 9.69 6.63
CA LEU A 81 -7.26 8.90 7.62
C LEU A 81 -6.48 7.76 6.97
N LEU A 82 -7.09 7.07 5.99
CA LEU A 82 -6.41 6.02 5.23
C LEU A 82 -5.38 6.57 4.22
N ALA A 83 -5.50 7.83 3.81
CA ALA A 83 -4.53 8.43 2.89
C ALA A 83 -3.10 8.43 3.46
N VAL A 84 -2.93 8.57 4.78
CA VAL A 84 -1.63 8.45 5.46
C VAL A 84 -1.04 7.04 5.29
N VAL A 85 -1.90 6.01 5.42
CA VAL A 85 -1.51 4.61 5.19
C VAL A 85 -1.10 4.39 3.74
N PHE A 86 -1.88 4.90 2.80
CA PHE A 86 -1.61 4.78 1.36
C PHE A 86 -0.35 5.54 0.95
N ALA A 87 -0.12 6.72 1.54
CA ALA A 87 1.07 7.52 1.34
C ALA A 87 2.33 6.77 1.78
N TYR A 88 2.30 6.18 2.98
CA TYR A 88 3.41 5.36 3.46
C TYR A 88 3.76 4.22 2.51
N THR A 89 2.76 3.44 2.06
CA THR A 89 3.01 2.33 1.14
C THR A 89 3.58 2.80 -0.21
N GLY A 90 3.28 4.03 -0.64
CA GLY A 90 3.87 4.61 -1.85
C GLY A 90 5.34 4.97 -1.67
N ILE A 91 5.70 5.64 -0.57
CA ILE A 91 7.09 6.00 -0.25
C ILE A 91 7.93 4.73 0.00
N GLU A 92 7.37 3.77 0.72
CA GLU A 92 8.00 2.49 1.02
C GLU A 92 8.25 1.68 -0.26
N GLN A 93 7.26 1.63 -1.17
CA GLN A 93 7.40 0.97 -2.46
C GLN A 93 8.56 1.54 -3.27
N SER A 94 8.72 2.87 -3.32
CA SER A 94 9.85 3.49 -4.02
C SER A 94 11.19 3.14 -3.38
N TYR A 95 11.22 2.96 -2.05
CA TYR A 95 12.42 2.54 -1.35
C TYR A 95 12.88 1.15 -1.78
N TRP A 96 12.06 0.12 -1.62
CA TRP A 96 12.49 -1.24 -1.91
C TRP A 96 12.60 -1.57 -3.40
N THR A 97 11.88 -0.84 -4.28
CA THR A 97 11.98 -1.05 -5.74
C THR A 97 13.10 -0.26 -6.41
N GLY A 98 13.50 0.87 -5.84
CA GLY A 98 14.47 1.79 -6.48
C GLY A 98 15.65 2.14 -5.59
N ILE A 99 15.42 2.81 -4.46
CA ILE A 99 16.51 3.38 -3.67
C ILE A 99 17.37 2.30 -3.01
N TYR A 100 16.76 1.27 -2.46
CA TYR A 100 17.49 0.14 -1.85
C TYR A 100 18.35 -0.62 -2.90
N PRO A 101 17.83 -0.99 -4.08
CA PRO A 101 18.67 -1.50 -5.17
C PRO A 101 19.78 -0.55 -5.60
N THR A 102 19.53 0.76 -5.61
CA THR A 102 20.58 1.77 -5.92
C THR A 102 21.68 1.73 -4.87
N CYS A 103 21.36 1.63 -3.58
CA CYS A 103 22.37 1.48 -2.52
C CYS A 103 23.22 0.23 -2.72
N ILE A 104 22.63 -0.91 -3.10
CA ILE A 104 23.39 -2.13 -3.46
C ILE A 104 24.31 -1.86 -4.63
N SER A 105 23.81 -1.16 -5.66
CA SER A 105 24.54 -0.88 -6.89
C SER A 105 25.72 0.08 -6.70
N PHE A 106 25.57 1.05 -5.79
CA PHE A 106 26.53 2.12 -5.59
C PHE A 106 27.55 1.86 -4.48
N THR A 107 27.33 0.82 -3.67
CA THR A 107 28.28 0.41 -2.62
C THR A 107 29.35 -0.52 -3.20
N GLN A 108 30.54 0.03 -3.54
CA GLN A 108 31.61 -0.71 -4.20
C GLN A 108 32.21 -1.81 -3.31
N GLN A 109 32.16 -1.66 -2.00
CA GLN A 109 32.66 -2.67 -1.04
C GLN A 109 31.88 -4.00 -1.07
N LEU A 110 30.68 -4.05 -1.64
CA LEU A 110 29.96 -5.32 -1.85
C LEU A 110 30.59 -6.20 -2.93
N GLY A 111 31.43 -5.63 -3.81
CA GLY A 111 32.13 -6.32 -4.90
C GLY A 111 31.63 -5.93 -6.30
N ASN A 112 32.23 -6.58 -7.31
CA ASN A 112 32.08 -6.17 -8.71
C ASN A 112 30.88 -6.81 -9.45
N HIS A 113 30.16 -7.78 -8.82
CA HIS A 113 29.04 -8.47 -9.45
C HIS A 113 27.68 -7.84 -9.15
N THR A 114 27.61 -6.53 -9.22
CA THR A 114 26.47 -5.70 -8.84
C THR A 114 25.14 -6.16 -9.44
N ASN A 115 25.12 -6.49 -10.74
CA ASN A 115 23.92 -6.94 -11.43
C ASN A 115 23.37 -8.26 -10.87
N SER A 116 24.27 -9.20 -10.52
CA SER A 116 23.88 -10.46 -9.88
C SER A 116 23.35 -10.25 -8.47
N TYR A 117 23.93 -9.30 -7.72
CA TYR A 117 23.44 -8.94 -6.37
C TYR A 117 22.05 -8.34 -6.40
N LEU A 118 21.76 -7.48 -7.38
CA LEU A 118 20.43 -6.91 -7.60
C LEU A 118 19.39 -7.99 -7.93
N ALA A 119 19.76 -8.92 -8.81
CA ALA A 119 18.90 -10.03 -9.19
C ALA A 119 18.58 -10.94 -7.98
N LEU A 120 19.59 -11.30 -7.18
CA LEU A 120 19.42 -12.10 -5.97
C LEU A 120 18.61 -11.36 -4.90
N ASN A 121 18.80 -10.04 -4.76
CA ASN A 121 17.97 -9.24 -3.86
C ASN A 121 16.50 -9.25 -4.28
N SER A 122 16.20 -9.20 -5.58
CA SER A 122 14.83 -9.32 -6.09
C SER A 122 14.22 -10.69 -5.77
N VAL A 123 15.02 -11.77 -5.85
CA VAL A 123 14.58 -13.11 -5.41
C VAL A 123 14.31 -13.13 -3.90
N ALA A 124 15.21 -12.58 -3.09
CA ALA A 124 15.05 -12.52 -1.63
C ALA A 124 13.78 -11.76 -1.25
N SER A 125 13.54 -10.58 -1.83
CA SER A 125 12.32 -9.79 -1.59
C SER A 125 11.05 -10.55 -2.03
N GLY A 126 11.10 -11.20 -3.18
CA GLY A 126 9.99 -12.03 -3.67
C GLY A 126 9.69 -13.24 -2.78
N LEU A 127 10.72 -13.89 -2.21
CA LEU A 127 10.58 -14.96 -1.22
C LEU A 127 9.92 -14.43 0.06
N GLY A 128 10.35 -13.26 0.54
CA GLY A 128 9.73 -12.60 1.69
C GLY A 128 8.24 -12.37 1.49
N GLN A 129 7.85 -11.78 0.37
CA GLN A 129 6.44 -11.56 0.00
C GLN A 129 5.65 -12.87 -0.09
N MET A 130 6.24 -13.91 -0.72
CA MET A 130 5.59 -15.21 -0.88
C MET A 130 5.35 -15.87 0.47
N ILE A 131 6.35 -15.91 1.33
CA ILE A 131 6.26 -16.55 2.66
C ILE A 131 5.25 -15.81 3.54
N ALA A 132 5.30 -14.49 3.59
CA ALA A 132 4.31 -13.69 4.32
C ALA A 132 2.90 -13.94 3.79
N GLY A 133 2.70 -13.91 2.47
CA GLY A 133 1.41 -14.19 1.84
C GLY A 133 0.87 -15.58 2.14
N LEU A 134 1.74 -16.61 2.14
CA LEU A 134 1.36 -17.98 2.50
C LEU A 134 0.98 -18.08 3.98
N ILE A 135 1.78 -17.52 4.89
CA ILE A 135 1.47 -17.51 6.33
C ILE A 135 0.13 -16.82 6.58
N ILE A 136 -0.08 -15.64 6.00
CA ILE A 136 -1.32 -14.87 6.15
C ILE A 136 -2.50 -15.64 5.53
N GLY A 137 -2.32 -16.28 4.36
CA GLY A 137 -3.35 -17.06 3.69
C GLY A 137 -3.76 -18.31 4.47
N ILE A 138 -2.80 -19.09 4.95
CA ILE A 138 -3.05 -20.32 5.73
C ILE A 138 -3.67 -19.98 7.09
N LEU A 139 -3.20 -18.92 7.74
CA LEU A 139 -3.68 -18.48 9.05
C LEU A 139 -4.89 -17.52 8.96
N GLY A 140 -5.54 -17.39 7.80
CA GLY A 140 -6.59 -16.40 7.55
C GLY A 140 -7.68 -16.34 8.59
N ASP A 141 -8.22 -17.50 9.04
CA ASP A 141 -9.24 -17.54 10.09
C ASP A 141 -8.69 -17.18 11.48
N HIS A 142 -7.45 -17.54 11.75
CA HIS A 142 -6.77 -17.17 12.99
C HIS A 142 -6.46 -15.67 13.02
N ILE A 143 -6.01 -15.12 11.90
CA ILE A 143 -5.73 -13.68 11.73
C ILE A 143 -7.00 -12.84 11.90
N ARG A 144 -8.15 -13.30 11.41
CA ARG A 144 -9.46 -12.62 11.69
C ARG A 144 -9.76 -12.52 13.18
N ARG A 145 -9.38 -13.52 13.98
CA ARG A 145 -9.57 -13.52 15.44
C ARG A 145 -8.57 -12.63 16.15
N ILE A 146 -7.32 -12.62 15.69
CA ILE A 146 -6.24 -11.83 16.25
C ILE A 146 -6.43 -10.34 15.99
N GLY A 147 -6.96 -9.98 14.82
CA GLY A 147 -7.13 -8.60 14.34
C GLY A 147 -6.07 -8.17 13.34
N ARG A 148 -6.49 -7.46 12.29
CA ARG A 148 -5.62 -6.98 11.20
C ARG A 148 -4.55 -6.02 11.70
N GLU A 149 -4.89 -5.21 12.69
CA GLU A 149 -3.98 -4.24 13.30
C GLU A 149 -2.68 -4.88 13.80
N LYS A 150 -2.73 -6.11 14.30
CA LYS A 150 -1.54 -6.79 14.81
C LYS A 150 -0.60 -7.23 13.68
N ILE A 151 -1.15 -7.61 12.52
CA ILE A 151 -0.33 -7.96 11.35
C ILE A 151 0.34 -6.71 10.77
N VAL A 152 -0.39 -5.58 10.74
CA VAL A 152 0.17 -4.29 10.32
C VAL A 152 1.28 -3.85 11.27
N LEU A 153 1.07 -4.00 12.59
CA LEU A 153 2.11 -3.69 13.58
C LEU A 153 3.34 -4.60 13.42
N LEU A 154 3.14 -5.90 13.13
CA LEU A 154 4.26 -6.80 12.81
C LEU A 154 5.01 -6.30 11.57
N GLY A 155 4.30 -5.97 10.48
CA GLY A 155 4.92 -5.41 9.28
C GLY A 155 5.67 -4.11 9.54
N THR A 156 5.12 -3.24 10.40
CA THR A 156 5.78 -2.00 10.83
C THR A 156 7.08 -2.28 11.58
N ILE A 157 7.07 -3.20 12.55
CA ILE A 157 8.28 -3.58 13.32
C ILE A 157 9.35 -4.15 12.38
N VAL A 158 8.95 -5.00 11.44
CA VAL A 158 9.87 -5.57 10.43
C VAL A 158 10.47 -4.46 9.56
N HIS A 159 9.66 -3.51 9.08
CA HIS A 159 10.16 -2.39 8.29
C HIS A 159 11.10 -1.47 9.09
N LEU A 160 10.76 -1.15 10.34
CA LEU A 160 11.64 -0.36 11.21
C LEU A 160 13.01 -1.06 11.42
N ALA A 161 13.00 -2.37 11.63
CA ALA A 161 14.23 -3.15 11.72
C ALA A 161 15.03 -3.10 10.40
N CYS A 162 14.35 -3.20 9.24
CA CYS A 162 14.98 -3.07 7.92
C CYS A 162 15.63 -1.69 7.74
N PHE A 163 14.96 -0.62 8.14
CA PHE A 163 15.49 0.74 7.99
C PHE A 163 16.72 0.96 8.86
N VAL A 164 16.71 0.44 10.10
CA VAL A 164 17.88 0.47 10.98
C VAL A 164 19.02 -0.36 10.42
N LEU A 165 18.76 -1.58 9.96
CA LEU A 165 19.77 -2.46 9.35
C LEU A 165 20.34 -1.84 8.07
N SER A 166 19.52 -1.20 7.24
CA SER A 166 19.96 -0.50 6.04
C SER A 166 20.91 0.66 6.38
N TYR A 167 20.55 1.46 7.39
CA TYR A 167 21.41 2.54 7.88
C TYR A 167 22.77 2.02 8.37
N MET A 168 22.77 0.89 9.07
CA MET A 168 24.01 0.28 9.58
C MET A 168 24.89 -0.31 8.47
N ASN A 169 24.27 -0.89 7.43
CA ASN A 169 24.95 -1.66 6.38
C ASN A 169 25.44 -0.80 5.21
N PHE A 170 24.77 0.31 4.90
CA PHE A 170 25.12 1.15 3.74
C PHE A 170 25.65 2.51 4.16
N PRO A 171 26.62 3.08 3.40
CA PRO A 171 27.05 4.46 3.60
C PRO A 171 25.96 5.45 3.17
N SER A 172 25.91 6.64 3.82
CA SER A 172 24.87 7.65 3.58
C SER A 172 24.73 8.07 2.12
N ARG A 173 25.84 8.14 1.38
CA ARG A 173 25.84 8.56 -0.01
C ARG A 173 25.53 7.47 -1.02
N ALA A 174 25.38 6.22 -0.59
CA ALA A 174 25.08 5.10 -1.48
C ALA A 174 23.73 5.23 -2.22
N SER A 175 22.81 6.10 -1.76
CA SER A 175 21.58 6.42 -2.47
C SER A 175 21.75 7.38 -3.65
N ILE A 176 22.89 8.12 -3.72
CA ILE A 176 23.10 9.23 -4.67
C ILE A 176 24.24 8.94 -5.64
N GLU A 177 25.35 8.41 -5.13
CA GLU A 177 26.58 8.23 -5.92
C GLU A 177 27.32 6.94 -5.56
N LYS A 178 28.16 6.46 -6.50
CA LYS A 178 29.06 5.32 -6.22
C LYS A 178 30.05 5.70 -5.13
N THR A 179 30.15 4.88 -4.11
CA THR A 179 31.03 5.15 -2.96
C THR A 179 31.75 3.89 -2.51
N ASP A 180 32.99 4.06 -2.09
CA ASP A 180 33.81 3.02 -1.46
C ASP A 180 33.84 3.15 0.08
N SER A 181 33.04 4.04 0.62
CA SER A 181 32.92 4.24 2.07
C SER A 181 32.31 3.01 2.73
N SER A 182 32.71 2.74 3.98
CA SER A 182 32.08 1.71 4.81
C SER A 182 30.69 2.13 5.29
N GLY A 183 29.88 1.16 5.67
CA GLY A 183 28.64 1.42 6.37
C GLY A 183 28.89 2.11 7.73
N HIS A 184 27.81 2.59 8.37
CA HIS A 184 27.93 3.36 9.60
C HIS A 184 28.45 2.52 10.80
N LEU A 185 28.15 1.23 10.83
CA LEU A 185 28.55 0.36 11.97
C LEU A 185 29.53 -0.73 11.55
N TRP A 186 29.41 -1.27 10.35
CA TRP A 186 30.29 -2.30 9.81
C TRP A 186 30.49 -2.16 8.30
N THR A 187 31.41 -2.94 7.77
CA THR A 187 31.61 -3.03 6.32
C THR A 187 30.37 -3.65 5.67
N PRO A 188 29.89 -3.09 4.52
CA PRO A 188 28.74 -3.63 3.80
C PRO A 188 28.87 -5.15 3.54
N ASN A 189 27.80 -5.88 3.87
CA ASN A 189 27.78 -7.32 3.88
C ASN A 189 26.60 -7.87 3.06
N LEU A 190 26.88 -8.76 2.10
CA LEU A 190 25.86 -9.36 1.22
C LEU A 190 24.79 -10.18 1.96
N PRO A 191 25.11 -11.07 2.93
CA PRO A 191 24.09 -11.76 3.72
C PRO A 191 23.11 -10.82 4.42
N VAL A 192 23.60 -9.73 5.01
CA VAL A 192 22.75 -8.70 5.63
C VAL A 192 21.89 -8.02 4.58
N THR A 193 22.46 -7.67 3.43
CA THR A 193 21.74 -7.07 2.30
C THR A 193 20.57 -7.94 1.85
N TYR A 194 20.78 -9.24 1.64
CA TYR A 194 19.68 -10.14 1.24
C TYR A 194 18.65 -10.37 2.35
N THR A 195 19.08 -10.38 3.60
CA THR A 195 18.17 -10.45 4.76
C THR A 195 17.26 -9.21 4.80
N ILE A 196 17.80 -8.01 4.60
CA ILE A 196 17.02 -6.78 4.51
C ILE A 196 16.03 -6.87 3.34
N GLY A 197 16.47 -7.31 2.14
CA GLY A 197 15.61 -7.49 0.99
C GLY A 197 14.45 -8.46 1.26
N PHE A 198 14.72 -9.59 1.89
CA PHE A 198 13.72 -10.56 2.31
C PHE A 198 12.71 -9.94 3.29
N LEU A 199 13.18 -9.27 4.32
CA LEU A 199 12.35 -8.65 5.35
C LEU A 199 11.52 -7.47 4.79
N LEU A 200 12.06 -6.68 3.86
CA LEU A 200 11.29 -5.64 3.16
C LEU A 200 10.11 -6.25 2.39
N GLY A 201 10.36 -7.32 1.63
CA GLY A 201 9.28 -8.04 0.95
C GLY A 201 8.26 -8.65 1.91
N PHE A 202 8.71 -9.21 3.03
CA PHE A 202 7.82 -9.76 4.07
C PHE A 202 6.92 -8.68 4.67
N GLY A 203 7.49 -7.54 5.06
CA GLY A 203 6.75 -6.42 5.63
C GLY A 203 5.77 -5.80 4.63
N ASP A 204 6.17 -5.61 3.35
CA ASP A 204 5.31 -5.14 2.28
C ASP A 204 4.07 -6.03 2.10
N ALA A 205 4.25 -7.35 2.11
CA ALA A 205 3.12 -8.28 2.04
C ALA A 205 2.21 -8.19 3.27
N CYS A 206 2.75 -7.99 4.48
CA CYS A 206 1.95 -7.77 5.69
C CYS A 206 1.07 -6.52 5.53
N TRP A 207 1.62 -5.41 5.06
CA TRP A 207 0.88 -4.16 4.85
C TRP A 207 -0.18 -4.31 3.76
N ASN A 208 0.20 -4.69 2.55
CA ASN A 208 -0.69 -4.72 1.40
C ASN A 208 -1.85 -5.69 1.56
N THR A 209 -1.63 -6.89 2.14
CA THR A 209 -2.70 -7.86 2.37
C THR A 209 -3.75 -7.33 3.35
N GLN A 210 -3.35 -6.62 4.40
CA GLN A 210 -4.28 -6.07 5.37
C GLN A 210 -5.01 -4.84 4.82
N ILE A 211 -4.36 -3.99 4.04
CA ILE A 211 -4.99 -2.87 3.35
C ILE A 211 -6.06 -3.38 2.38
N TYR A 212 -5.74 -4.37 1.54
CA TYR A 212 -6.71 -4.93 0.60
C TYR A 212 -7.90 -5.56 1.31
N SER A 213 -7.65 -6.33 2.37
CA SER A 213 -8.70 -6.91 3.21
C SER A 213 -9.56 -5.83 3.87
N LEU A 214 -8.96 -4.74 4.37
CA LEU A 214 -9.67 -3.61 4.95
C LEU A 214 -10.59 -2.93 3.94
N LEU A 215 -10.06 -2.61 2.75
CA LEU A 215 -10.82 -1.93 1.69
C LEU A 215 -12.01 -2.76 1.21
N CYS A 216 -11.82 -4.07 1.03
CA CYS A 216 -12.90 -4.98 0.67
C CYS A 216 -14.01 -5.04 1.74
N ASP A 217 -13.62 -5.07 3.01
CA ASP A 217 -14.57 -5.19 4.11
C ASP A 217 -15.29 -3.88 4.47
N ALA A 218 -14.54 -2.77 4.52
CA ALA A 218 -15.09 -1.47 4.90
C ALA A 218 -15.91 -0.83 3.78
N PHE A 219 -15.51 -1.07 2.53
CA PHE A 219 -16.10 -0.41 1.35
C PHE A 219 -16.58 -1.40 0.28
N SER A 220 -17.19 -2.52 0.69
CA SER A 220 -17.64 -3.60 -0.20
C SER A 220 -18.46 -3.12 -1.40
N HIS A 221 -19.33 -2.11 -1.22
CA HIS A 221 -20.18 -1.56 -2.28
C HIS A 221 -19.46 -0.58 -3.24
N LYS A 222 -18.31 -0.05 -2.84
CA LYS A 222 -17.50 0.92 -3.59
C LYS A 222 -16.04 0.48 -3.71
N SER A 223 -15.78 -0.81 -3.63
CA SER A 223 -14.42 -1.37 -3.62
C SER A 223 -13.57 -0.89 -4.80
N SER A 224 -14.13 -0.86 -6.02
CA SER A 224 -13.41 -0.36 -7.20
C SER A 224 -12.93 1.09 -7.05
N GLN A 225 -13.77 1.97 -6.48
CA GLN A 225 -13.40 3.37 -6.24
C GLN A 225 -12.34 3.51 -5.15
N THR A 226 -12.47 2.74 -4.06
CA THR A 226 -11.49 2.76 -2.96
C THR A 226 -10.13 2.22 -3.38
N PHE A 227 -10.09 1.15 -4.19
CA PHE A 227 -8.85 0.65 -4.77
C PHE A 227 -8.21 1.67 -5.73
N ALA A 228 -9.02 2.40 -6.52
CA ALA A 228 -8.52 3.47 -7.38
C ALA A 228 -7.90 4.62 -6.56
N ILE A 229 -8.56 5.03 -5.45
CA ILE A 229 -8.03 6.05 -4.52
C ILE A 229 -6.73 5.57 -3.87
N PHE A 230 -6.71 4.30 -3.40
CA PHE A 230 -5.50 3.71 -2.84
C PHE A 230 -4.33 3.76 -3.83
N LYS A 231 -4.54 3.30 -5.07
CA LYS A 231 -3.50 3.32 -6.10
C LYS A 231 -3.10 4.73 -6.52
N PHE A 232 -4.02 5.67 -6.53
CA PHE A 232 -3.71 7.07 -6.80
C PHE A 232 -2.73 7.64 -5.76
N TRP A 233 -3.00 7.46 -4.47
CA TRP A 233 -2.09 7.90 -3.40
C TRP A 233 -0.76 7.17 -3.44
N GLN A 234 -0.78 5.85 -3.57
CA GLN A 234 0.41 5.02 -3.61
C GLN A 234 1.34 5.42 -4.78
N CYS A 235 0.80 5.52 -6.00
CA CYS A 235 1.59 5.91 -7.17
C CYS A 235 2.05 7.37 -7.11
N GLY A 236 1.19 8.28 -6.65
CA GLY A 236 1.52 9.71 -6.52
C GLY A 236 2.69 9.93 -5.55
N LEU A 237 2.63 9.33 -4.36
CA LEU A 237 3.71 9.46 -3.37
C LEU A 237 4.96 8.68 -3.76
N SER A 238 4.82 7.53 -4.43
CA SER A 238 5.97 6.82 -4.99
C SER A 238 6.68 7.66 -6.06
N SER A 239 5.93 8.32 -6.95
CA SER A 239 6.51 9.23 -7.95
C SER A 239 7.21 10.42 -7.31
N ALA A 240 6.58 11.05 -6.31
CA ALA A 240 7.21 12.14 -5.55
C ALA A 240 8.50 11.66 -4.86
N ALA A 241 8.48 10.46 -4.29
CA ALA A 241 9.63 9.88 -3.62
C ALA A 241 10.81 9.63 -4.59
N PHE A 242 10.54 9.12 -5.79
CA PHE A 242 11.56 8.99 -6.83
C PHE A 242 12.09 10.35 -7.29
N PHE A 243 11.25 11.39 -7.31
CA PHE A 243 11.66 12.73 -7.74
C PHE A 243 12.66 13.37 -6.77
N TYR A 244 12.47 13.24 -5.46
CA TYR A 244 13.39 13.80 -4.47
C TYR A 244 14.55 12.87 -4.09
N SER A 245 14.49 11.58 -4.40
CA SER A 245 15.50 10.59 -3.98
C SER A 245 16.93 10.92 -4.44
N PRO A 246 17.21 11.50 -5.64
CA PRO A 246 18.56 11.83 -6.04
C PRO A 246 19.20 12.97 -5.24
N TYR A 247 18.42 13.71 -4.47
CA TYR A 247 18.86 14.85 -3.67
C TYR A 247 18.98 14.54 -2.17
N LEU A 248 18.52 13.36 -1.75
CA LEU A 248 18.47 12.98 -0.34
C LEU A 248 19.44 11.83 -0.04
N GLU A 249 20.34 12.06 0.91
CA GLU A 249 21.15 11.00 1.47
C GLU A 249 20.29 9.93 2.14
N LEU A 250 20.76 8.71 2.16
CA LEU A 250 20.04 7.53 2.66
C LEU A 250 19.44 7.76 4.07
N GLN A 251 20.19 8.39 4.97
CA GLN A 251 19.75 8.65 6.34
C GLN A 251 18.47 9.49 6.43
N TRP A 252 18.34 10.52 5.59
CA TRP A 252 17.15 11.36 5.57
C TRP A 252 15.97 10.64 4.95
N TYR A 253 16.22 9.82 3.93
CA TYR A 253 15.18 9.00 3.34
C TYR A 253 14.63 7.97 4.34
N LEU A 254 15.51 7.28 5.07
CA LEU A 254 15.13 6.34 6.12
C LEU A 254 14.37 7.02 7.27
N LEU A 255 14.77 8.25 7.65
CA LEU A 255 14.06 9.02 8.65
C LEU A 255 12.62 9.32 8.23
N ILE A 256 12.40 9.74 6.98
CA ILE A 256 11.06 9.94 6.42
C ILE A 256 10.25 8.65 6.51
N LEU A 257 10.83 7.51 6.10
CA LEU A 257 10.16 6.21 6.15
C LEU A 257 9.78 5.81 7.58
N ILE A 258 10.67 6.00 8.56
CA ILE A 258 10.40 5.71 9.97
C ILE A 258 9.23 6.54 10.47
N ILE A 259 9.24 7.85 10.23
CA ILE A 259 8.17 8.75 10.64
C ILE A 259 6.84 8.34 10.01
N PHE A 260 6.81 8.18 8.68
CA PHE A 260 5.59 7.79 7.98
C PHE A 260 5.08 6.40 8.37
N SER A 261 5.96 5.43 8.65
CA SER A 261 5.56 4.08 9.08
C SER A 261 4.83 4.09 10.41
N VAL A 262 5.33 4.85 11.39
CA VAL A 262 4.70 4.99 12.71
C VAL A 262 3.33 5.66 12.58
N PHE A 263 3.25 6.73 11.82
CA PHE A 263 2.00 7.45 11.59
C PHE A 263 0.97 6.61 10.82
N ALA A 264 1.41 5.88 9.79
CA ALA A 264 0.56 4.98 9.05
C ALA A 264 0.02 3.84 9.94
N ALA A 265 0.87 3.25 10.77
CA ALA A 265 0.44 2.21 11.71
C ALA A 265 -0.59 2.76 12.71
N ALA A 266 -0.36 3.94 13.28
CA ALA A 266 -1.30 4.60 14.16
C ALA A 266 -2.64 4.89 13.44
N SER A 267 -2.61 5.46 12.24
CA SER A 267 -3.81 5.72 11.44
C SER A 267 -4.59 4.45 11.10
N PHE A 268 -3.91 3.36 10.75
CA PHE A 268 -4.55 2.07 10.48
C PHE A 268 -5.24 1.50 11.73
N VAL A 269 -4.55 1.54 12.88
CA VAL A 269 -5.11 1.07 14.16
C VAL A 269 -6.31 1.93 14.57
N LEU A 270 -6.22 3.25 14.44
CA LEU A 270 -7.32 4.16 14.74
C LEU A 270 -8.54 3.87 13.85
N PHE A 271 -8.34 3.69 12.54
CA PHE A 271 -9.42 3.34 11.62
C PHE A 271 -10.09 2.01 12.00
N GLU A 272 -9.31 0.96 12.25
CA GLU A 272 -9.84 -0.36 12.62
C GLU A 272 -10.60 -0.31 13.96
N GLN A 273 -10.07 0.38 14.98
CA GLN A 273 -10.62 0.41 16.33
C GLN A 273 -11.86 1.32 16.44
N PHE A 274 -11.77 2.53 15.91
CA PHE A 274 -12.81 3.56 16.10
C PHE A 274 -13.87 3.58 15.01
N TRP A 275 -13.52 3.12 13.79
CA TRP A 275 -14.44 3.11 12.66
C TRP A 275 -15.03 1.74 12.37
N LEU A 276 -14.21 0.75 12.09
CA LEU A 276 -14.66 -0.52 11.56
C LEU A 276 -15.24 -1.43 12.63
N LYS A 277 -14.62 -1.56 13.81
CA LYS A 277 -15.12 -2.42 14.90
C LYS A 277 -16.48 -1.96 15.46
N PRO A 278 -16.70 -0.67 15.75
CA PRO A 278 -18.02 -0.18 16.18
C PRO A 278 -19.10 -0.37 15.13
N TYR A 279 -18.78 -0.14 13.84
CA TYR A 279 -19.71 -0.38 12.74
C TYR A 279 -20.14 -1.84 12.68
N LYS A 280 -19.19 -2.78 12.70
CA LYS A 280 -19.47 -4.23 12.70
C LYS A 280 -20.31 -4.66 13.92
N ARG A 281 -20.04 -4.13 15.10
CA ARG A 281 -20.84 -4.41 16.32
C ARG A 281 -22.29 -3.95 16.19
N LYS A 282 -22.55 -2.84 15.50
CA LYS A 282 -23.91 -2.33 15.28
C LYS A 282 -24.69 -3.15 14.25
N VAL A 283 -24.01 -3.67 13.23
CA VAL A 283 -24.64 -4.42 12.12
C VAL A 283 -24.88 -5.90 12.47
N ALA A 284 -24.02 -6.52 13.28
CA ALA A 284 -24.12 -7.94 13.66
C ALA A 284 -25.47 -8.35 14.30
N PRO A 285 -26.10 -7.56 15.22
CA PRO A 285 -27.39 -7.92 15.80
C PRO A 285 -28.56 -7.88 14.82
N MET A 286 -28.46 -7.10 13.73
CA MET A 286 -29.51 -6.99 12.70
C MET A 286 -29.52 -8.20 11.78
N GLN A 287 -28.37 -8.76 11.47
CA GLN A 287 -28.23 -9.97 10.69
C GLN A 287 -28.82 -11.21 11.39
N ASN A 288 -28.75 -11.28 12.73
CA ASN A 288 -29.28 -12.39 13.52
C ASN A 288 -30.80 -12.36 13.71
N LYS A 289 -31.48 -11.25 13.41
CA LYS A 289 -32.93 -11.11 13.55
C LYS A 289 -33.72 -11.52 12.31
N GLY A 290 -33.12 -12.13 11.32
CA GLY A 290 -33.81 -12.62 10.11
C GLY A 290 -34.41 -11.51 9.24
N THR A 291 -34.13 -10.25 9.54
CA THR A 291 -34.42 -9.14 8.65
C THR A 291 -33.37 -9.21 7.51
N GLU A 292 -33.81 -9.65 6.34
CA GLU A 292 -32.96 -9.57 5.14
C GLU A 292 -32.40 -8.16 5.06
N LEU A 293 -31.11 -8.01 5.38
CA LEU A 293 -30.41 -6.79 5.02
C LEU A 293 -30.54 -6.65 3.52
N PRO A 294 -31.03 -5.50 3.00
CA PRO A 294 -31.02 -5.28 1.57
C PRO A 294 -29.58 -5.49 1.10
N SER A 295 -29.37 -6.46 0.23
CA SER A 295 -28.08 -6.81 -0.37
C SER A 295 -27.47 -5.65 -1.20
N SER A 296 -28.11 -4.49 -1.16
CA SER A 296 -27.68 -3.22 -1.71
C SER A 296 -28.46 -2.08 -1.05
N PRO A 297 -27.87 -0.90 -0.79
CA PRO A 297 -28.64 0.31 -0.49
C PRO A 297 -29.63 0.53 -1.62
N PRO A 298 -30.87 1.00 -1.35
CA PRO A 298 -31.91 1.13 -2.35
C PRO A 298 -31.41 1.91 -3.54
N SER A 299 -31.37 1.24 -4.71
CA SER A 299 -31.10 1.89 -5.98
C SER A 299 -32.28 2.85 -6.25
N TYR A 300 -31.97 4.07 -6.64
CA TYR A 300 -32.90 5.18 -6.92
C TYR A 300 -33.86 4.92 -8.11
N SER A 301 -34.13 3.71 -8.50
CA SER A 301 -34.93 3.39 -9.69
C SER A 301 -36.04 2.37 -9.46
N SER A 302 -36.82 2.52 -8.37
CA SER A 302 -38.16 1.90 -8.32
C SER A 302 -39.12 2.76 -7.52
N CYS A 303 -39.39 3.96 -8.00
CA CYS A 303 -40.55 4.76 -7.61
C CYS A 303 -41.68 4.43 -8.55
N ALA A 304 -42.42 3.34 -8.28
CA ALA A 304 -43.80 3.19 -8.78
C ALA A 304 -44.48 2.04 -8.01
N SER A 305 -44.99 2.33 -6.84
CA SER A 305 -46.28 1.86 -6.29
C SER A 305 -46.32 2.00 -4.77
N GLY A 306 -47.31 2.52 -4.32
CA GLY A 306 -48.03 2.90 -3.08
C GLY A 306 -47.68 2.30 -1.70
N SER A 307 -46.55 1.64 -1.46
CA SER A 307 -46.12 1.15 -0.12
C SER A 307 -44.83 1.82 0.38
N PHE A 308 -44.39 2.80 -0.32
CA PHE A 308 -43.05 3.44 -0.17
C PHE A 308 -42.97 4.46 0.97
N SER A 309 -44.10 4.94 1.49
CA SER A 309 -44.14 6.01 2.51
C SER A 309 -43.69 5.57 3.91
N GLU A 310 -43.95 4.31 4.30
CA GLU A 310 -43.53 3.82 5.62
C GLU A 310 -42.08 3.41 5.66
N HIS A 311 -41.59 2.73 4.64
CA HIS A 311 -40.17 2.36 4.54
C HIS A 311 -39.22 3.53 4.36
N ILE A 312 -39.67 4.65 3.73
CA ILE A 312 -38.90 5.89 3.66
C ILE A 312 -38.85 6.59 5.02
N LYS A 313 -39.94 6.57 5.78
CA LYS A 313 -39.95 7.15 7.14
C LYS A 313 -39.04 6.36 8.07
N GLU A 314 -39.01 5.05 7.94
CA GLU A 314 -38.13 4.15 8.71
C GLU A 314 -36.65 4.31 8.27
N ALA A 315 -36.38 4.33 6.97
CA ALA A 315 -35.02 4.54 6.43
C ALA A 315 -34.52 5.99 6.66
N ALA A 316 -35.38 7.00 6.61
CA ALA A 316 -35.04 8.38 6.92
C ALA A 316 -34.91 8.63 8.43
N SER A 317 -35.67 7.92 9.26
CA SER A 317 -35.45 7.87 10.70
C SER A 317 -34.13 7.17 11.02
N TYR A 318 -33.83 6.08 10.32
CA TYR A 318 -32.58 5.34 10.47
C TYR A 318 -31.36 6.15 10.04
N LYS A 319 -31.45 6.84 8.89
CA LYS A 319 -30.39 7.75 8.40
C LYS A 319 -30.22 8.97 9.33
N ARG A 320 -31.32 9.52 9.88
CA ARG A 320 -31.27 10.58 10.90
C ARG A 320 -30.68 10.12 12.23
N VAL A 321 -31.01 8.93 12.69
CA VAL A 321 -30.43 8.38 13.92
C VAL A 321 -28.96 8.06 13.75
N THR A 322 -28.55 7.55 12.59
CA THR A 322 -27.13 7.26 12.30
C THR A 322 -26.33 8.55 12.12
N ILE A 323 -26.85 9.53 11.38
CA ILE A 323 -26.22 10.84 11.20
C ILE A 323 -26.26 11.64 12.52
N PHE A 324 -27.37 11.63 13.25
CA PHE A 324 -27.50 12.37 14.52
C PHE A 324 -26.69 11.74 15.67
N GLN A 325 -26.47 10.43 15.68
CA GLN A 325 -25.52 9.79 16.61
C GLN A 325 -24.07 9.93 16.17
N MET A 326 -23.78 9.97 14.87
CA MET A 326 -22.47 10.32 14.37
C MET A 326 -22.13 11.80 14.67
N ASP A 327 -23.06 12.72 14.40
CA ASP A 327 -22.86 14.16 14.70
C ASP A 327 -22.68 14.42 16.21
N ARG A 328 -23.32 13.66 17.07
CA ARG A 328 -23.18 13.82 18.53
C ARG A 328 -21.88 13.21 19.09
N TRP A 329 -21.30 12.19 18.44
CA TRP A 329 -20.00 11.63 18.78
C TRP A 329 -18.86 12.40 18.10
N ASP A 330 -19.07 12.85 16.86
CA ASP A 330 -18.10 13.66 16.11
C ASP A 330 -17.91 15.05 16.71
N SER A 331 -18.97 15.65 17.28
CA SER A 331 -18.87 17.04 17.77
C SER A 331 -18.23 17.19 19.15
N GLN A 332 -18.16 16.16 19.97
CA GLN A 332 -17.62 16.30 21.35
C GLN A 332 -16.27 15.63 21.62
N LEU A 333 -15.88 14.61 20.83
CA LEU A 333 -14.61 13.90 21.04
C LEU A 333 -13.63 14.02 19.87
N LEU A 334 -14.10 14.34 18.66
CA LEU A 334 -13.25 14.45 17.47
C LEU A 334 -12.93 15.90 17.08
N ASN A 335 -13.74 16.86 17.50
CA ASN A 335 -13.65 18.23 16.98
C ASN A 335 -12.55 19.10 17.60
N GLN A 336 -12.05 18.81 18.80
CA GLN A 336 -10.94 19.58 19.37
C GLN A 336 -9.60 18.83 19.32
N ASP A 337 -9.58 17.56 19.73
CA ASP A 337 -8.31 16.84 19.81
C ASP A 337 -7.85 16.27 18.46
N PHE A 338 -8.77 15.79 17.62
CA PHE A 338 -8.44 15.24 16.31
C PHE A 338 -8.11 16.32 15.27
N LEU A 339 -8.89 17.42 15.23
CA LEU A 339 -8.57 18.57 14.37
C LEU A 339 -7.29 19.27 14.81
N THR A 340 -7.02 19.34 16.10
CA THR A 340 -5.77 19.88 16.65
C THR A 340 -4.61 18.95 16.32
N CYS A 341 -4.79 17.65 16.43
CA CYS A 341 -3.82 16.64 16.02
C CYS A 341 -3.60 16.66 14.50
N MET A 342 -4.67 16.69 13.70
CA MET A 342 -4.58 16.77 12.23
C MET A 342 -3.99 18.09 11.74
N ASN A 343 -4.35 19.24 12.36
CA ASN A 343 -3.74 20.53 12.02
C ASN A 343 -2.25 20.57 12.42
N SER A 344 -1.88 19.96 13.53
CA SER A 344 -0.47 19.80 13.92
C SER A 344 0.27 18.86 12.95
N TYR A 345 -0.41 17.85 12.44
CA TYR A 345 0.10 16.93 11.42
C TYR A 345 0.29 17.60 10.04
N PHE A 346 -0.71 18.37 9.59
CA PHE A 346 -0.62 19.12 8.33
C PHE A 346 0.43 20.24 8.41
N ALA A 347 0.55 20.90 9.55
CA ALA A 347 1.58 21.93 9.78
C ALA A 347 3.01 21.33 9.81
N LEU A 348 3.18 20.08 10.24
CA LEU A 348 4.46 19.35 10.18
C LEU A 348 4.80 18.86 8.77
N LEU A 349 3.79 18.49 7.98
CA LEU A 349 3.98 17.97 6.61
C LEU A 349 4.12 19.09 5.56
N PHE A 350 3.54 20.26 5.81
CA PHE A 350 3.61 21.42 4.94
C PHE A 350 3.95 22.66 5.77
N PRO A 351 5.22 22.89 6.10
CA PRO A 351 5.62 24.15 6.70
C PRO A 351 5.27 25.27 5.73
N SER A 352 4.46 26.23 6.19
CA SER A 352 4.16 27.45 5.45
C SER A 352 5.48 28.11 5.04
N PRO A 353 5.62 28.62 3.81
CA PRO A 353 6.80 29.35 3.42
C PRO A 353 6.96 30.55 4.37
N ILE A 354 8.12 30.61 5.02
CA ILE A 354 8.51 31.72 5.87
C ILE A 354 8.49 32.96 5.00
N SER A 355 7.53 33.84 5.28
CA SER A 355 7.52 35.18 4.74
C SER A 355 8.67 35.95 5.37
N ASN A 356 9.72 36.20 4.58
CA ASN A 356 10.62 37.33 4.80
C ASN A 356 10.01 38.56 4.18
#